data_83c0db648ed39e72aedac62e570f1d43
#
_entry.id   83c0db648ed39e72aedac62e570f1d43
#
_cell.length_a   1.000
_cell.length_b   1.000
_cell.length_c   1.000
_cell.angle_alpha   90.00
_cell.angle_beta   90.00
_cell.angle_gamma   90.00
#
_symmetry.space_group_name_H-M   'P 1'
#
loop_
_entity.id
_entity.type
_entity.pdbx_description
1 polymer ?
#
loop_
_entity_poly.entity_id
_entity_poly.type
_entity_poly.pdbx_seq_one_letter_code
_entity_poly.pdbx_strand_id
1 'polypeptide(L)'
;MFANAQTFHPAVKIEFEKVVYVRQQMKELASDWFDIIKDRLPEKAVSYYEFIGDTLHSIYRQTKEAVIPQNMWYQGTGEGNVVYNDYALGQTITKKPVAEETFLINDSLTKIRWKLTNDTRTIAGYDCKKAIGFIDDTLAVFAFYTDEILITGGPESIHGLPGMVLGLGVPRLHASWFATKVETNGVPLAGIKPETKGRKSTRGAMMATLDNILKNWGKYGSAMRLNYVL
;
A
#
# COMPACT_ATOMS: atom_id res chain seq x y z
N MET A 1 -29.03 17.88 18.16
CA MET A 1 -28.32 17.24 17.08
C MET A 1 -27.61 18.34 16.29
N PHE A 2 -26.31 18.51 16.47
CA PHE A 2 -25.56 19.43 15.64
C PHE A 2 -25.23 18.68 14.34
N ALA A 3 -25.79 19.13 13.22
CA ALA A 3 -25.35 18.67 11.92
C ALA A 3 -23.91 19.17 11.73
N ASN A 4 -22.93 18.26 11.78
CA ASN A 4 -21.58 18.57 11.31
C ASN A 4 -21.71 18.89 9.81
N ALA A 5 -21.52 20.16 9.46
CA ALA A 5 -21.41 20.54 8.06
C ALA A 5 -20.17 19.82 7.50
N GLN A 6 -20.36 18.93 6.54
CA GLN A 6 -19.26 18.31 5.80
C GLN A 6 -18.43 19.42 5.17
N THR A 7 -17.20 19.56 5.58
CA THR A 7 -16.27 20.53 4.97
C THR A 7 -15.67 19.88 3.72
N PHE A 8 -15.92 20.49 2.57
CA PHE A 8 -15.31 20.04 1.33
C PHE A 8 -13.81 20.38 1.33
N HIS A 9 -12.97 19.35 1.28
CA HIS A 9 -11.52 19.48 1.13
C HIS A 9 -11.14 19.25 -0.34
N PRO A 10 -10.64 20.25 -1.07
CA PRO A 10 -10.29 20.10 -2.48
C PRO A 10 -9.07 19.19 -2.70
N ALA A 11 -8.21 19.06 -1.69
CA ALA A 11 -7.00 18.26 -1.72
C ALA A 11 -6.63 17.78 -0.33
N VAL A 12 -5.82 16.72 -0.28
CA VAL A 12 -5.32 16.16 0.99
C VAL A 12 -3.86 15.72 0.82
N LYS A 13 -3.07 15.91 1.88
CA LYS A 13 -1.76 15.27 2.07
C LYS A 13 -1.80 14.45 3.34
N ILE A 14 -1.35 13.20 3.27
CA ILE A 14 -1.36 12.27 4.39
C ILE A 14 0.02 11.64 4.52
N GLU A 15 0.54 11.62 5.74
CA GLU A 15 1.74 10.88 6.10
C GLU A 15 1.31 9.54 6.70
N PHE A 16 1.87 8.45 6.18
CA PHE A 16 1.61 7.10 6.64
C PHE A 16 2.85 6.46 7.26
N GLU A 17 2.66 5.81 8.39
CA GLU A 17 3.61 4.84 8.92
C GLU A 17 3.19 3.45 8.45
N LYS A 18 4.12 2.74 7.81
CA LYS A 18 3.97 1.33 7.43
C LYS A 18 4.80 0.47 8.38
N VAL A 19 4.17 -0.52 8.95
CA VAL A 19 4.80 -1.51 9.81
C VAL A 19 4.67 -2.89 9.18
N VAL A 20 5.79 -3.59 9.01
CA VAL A 20 5.83 -5.01 8.63
C VAL A 20 6.39 -5.81 9.82
N TYR A 21 5.67 -6.81 10.28
CA TYR A 21 6.11 -7.72 11.34
C TYR A 21 7.03 -8.79 10.74
N VAL A 22 8.32 -8.44 10.64
CA VAL A 22 9.35 -9.22 9.92
C VAL A 22 9.47 -10.64 10.45
N ARG A 23 9.52 -10.82 11.77
CA ARG A 23 9.63 -12.17 12.35
C ARG A 23 8.42 -13.06 12.02
N GLN A 24 7.22 -12.50 12.02
CA GLN A 24 6.00 -13.23 11.66
C GLN A 24 5.99 -13.61 10.19
N GLN A 25 6.33 -12.65 9.32
CA GLN A 25 6.44 -12.88 7.88
C GLN A 25 7.51 -13.95 7.57
N MET A 26 8.67 -13.87 8.19
CA MET A 26 9.77 -14.82 7.98
C MET A 26 9.48 -16.19 8.58
N LYS A 27 8.71 -16.28 9.66
CA LYS A 27 8.28 -17.56 10.24
C LYS A 27 7.40 -18.33 9.26
N GLU A 28 6.50 -17.66 8.54
CA GLU A 28 5.68 -18.30 7.51
C GLU A 28 6.48 -18.63 6.25
N LEU A 29 7.37 -17.71 5.84
CA LEU A 29 8.18 -17.85 4.63
C LEU A 29 9.26 -18.92 4.79
N ALA A 30 9.96 -18.95 5.92
CA ALA A 30 11.18 -19.70 6.14
C ALA A 30 11.07 -20.67 7.34
N SER A 31 9.92 -21.33 7.49
CA SER A 31 9.62 -22.21 8.64
C SER A 31 10.73 -23.20 8.98
N ASP A 32 11.41 -23.75 7.97
CA ASP A 32 12.38 -24.85 8.14
C ASP A 32 13.72 -24.38 8.74
N TRP A 33 14.06 -23.10 8.60
CA TRP A 33 15.32 -22.52 9.08
C TRP A 33 15.09 -21.24 9.91
N PHE A 34 13.83 -20.92 10.22
CA PHE A 34 13.47 -19.73 11.01
C PHE A 34 14.18 -19.70 12.36
N ASP A 35 14.25 -20.83 13.06
CA ASP A 35 14.90 -20.92 14.39
C ASP A 35 16.40 -20.56 14.37
N ILE A 36 17.05 -20.70 13.22
CA ILE A 36 18.47 -20.38 13.04
C ILE A 36 18.67 -18.86 12.89
N ILE A 37 17.69 -18.16 12.31
CA ILE A 37 17.83 -16.74 11.95
C ILE A 37 17.03 -15.78 12.83
N LYS A 38 16.02 -16.26 13.56
CA LYS A 38 15.04 -15.43 14.30
C LYS A 38 15.67 -14.36 15.18
N ASP A 39 16.81 -14.66 15.83
CA ASP A 39 17.49 -13.73 16.75
C ASP A 39 18.22 -12.61 16.03
N ARG A 40 18.48 -12.79 14.73
CA ARG A 40 19.10 -11.76 13.87
C ARG A 40 18.06 -10.90 13.16
N LEU A 41 16.77 -11.34 13.15
CA LEU A 41 15.69 -10.61 12.51
C LEU A 41 15.15 -9.52 13.44
N PRO A 42 14.95 -8.29 12.95
CA PRO A 42 14.19 -7.31 13.69
C PRO A 42 12.76 -7.82 13.90
N GLU A 43 12.13 -7.43 15.00
CA GLU A 43 10.73 -7.78 15.23
C GLU A 43 9.83 -7.19 14.15
N LYS A 44 10.08 -5.92 13.82
CA LYS A 44 9.34 -5.16 12.82
C LYS A 44 10.26 -4.26 12.00
N ALA A 45 9.83 -3.97 10.78
CA ALA A 45 10.38 -2.94 9.90
C ALA A 45 9.38 -1.80 9.79
N VAL A 46 9.84 -0.56 9.96
CA VAL A 46 9.00 0.64 9.91
C VAL A 46 9.51 1.55 8.80
N SER A 47 8.66 1.87 7.85
CA SER A 47 8.92 2.82 6.76
C SER A 47 7.81 3.86 6.68
N TYR A 48 8.10 5.00 6.04
CA TYR A 48 7.17 6.12 5.98
C TYR A 48 6.87 6.47 4.54
N TYR A 49 5.62 6.88 4.33
CA TYR A 49 5.08 7.21 3.01
C TYR A 49 4.27 8.48 3.08
N GLU A 50 4.08 9.11 1.93
CA GLU A 50 3.11 10.18 1.77
C GLU A 50 2.11 9.84 0.67
N PHE A 51 0.89 10.27 0.88
CA PHE A 51 -0.16 10.36 -0.14
C PHE A 51 -0.49 11.83 -0.35
N ILE A 52 -0.54 12.27 -1.60
CA ILE A 52 -1.02 13.60 -1.97
C ILE A 52 -2.05 13.40 -3.07
N GLY A 53 -3.23 14.00 -2.92
CA GLY A 53 -4.27 13.84 -3.93
C GLY A 53 -5.40 14.84 -3.84
N ASP A 54 -6.14 14.90 -4.92
CA ASP A 54 -7.42 15.57 -5.06
C ASP A 54 -8.49 14.58 -5.55
N THR A 55 -9.62 15.05 -6.03
CA THR A 55 -10.70 14.21 -6.55
C THR A 55 -10.37 13.56 -7.90
N LEU A 56 -9.35 14.04 -8.62
CA LEU A 56 -8.98 13.58 -9.95
C LEU A 56 -7.70 12.76 -9.98
N HIS A 57 -6.71 13.15 -9.18
CA HIS A 57 -5.38 12.54 -9.23
C HIS A 57 -4.81 12.33 -7.84
N SER A 58 -3.95 11.32 -7.72
CA SER A 58 -3.15 11.13 -6.51
C SER A 58 -1.76 10.59 -6.83
N ILE A 59 -0.85 10.81 -5.88
CA ILE A 59 0.45 10.14 -5.83
C ILE A 59 0.68 9.61 -4.42
N TYR A 60 1.16 8.38 -4.34
CA TYR A 60 1.62 7.73 -3.11
C TYR A 60 3.07 7.32 -3.32
N ARG A 61 3.95 7.63 -2.36
CA ARG A 61 5.37 7.32 -2.47
C ARG A 61 6.04 7.22 -1.11
N GLN A 62 7.14 6.48 -1.06
CA GLN A 62 7.98 6.34 0.12
C GLN A 62 8.75 7.64 0.38
N THR A 63 8.78 8.06 1.65
CA THR A 63 9.52 9.24 2.11
C THR A 63 10.72 8.85 2.98
N LYS A 64 10.65 7.68 3.66
CA LYS A 64 11.72 7.16 4.47
C LYS A 64 11.70 5.63 4.46
N GLU A 65 12.85 5.04 4.18
CA GLU A 65 13.05 3.59 4.18
C GLU A 65 13.10 3.02 5.59
N ALA A 66 12.78 1.73 5.71
CA ALA A 66 12.98 1.00 6.95
C ALA A 66 14.47 0.77 7.21
N VAL A 67 14.87 0.88 8.47
CA VAL A 67 16.23 0.53 8.88
C VAL A 67 16.29 -0.99 9.07
N ILE A 68 16.96 -1.67 8.15
CA ILE A 68 17.18 -3.12 8.15
C ILE A 68 18.69 -3.38 8.36
N PRO A 69 19.09 -4.42 9.13
CA PRO A 69 20.49 -4.80 9.26
C PRO A 69 21.14 -5.07 7.91
N GLN A 70 22.34 -4.52 7.67
CA GLN A 70 23.02 -4.53 6.35
C GLN A 70 23.26 -5.91 5.74
N ASN A 71 23.33 -6.96 6.55
CA ASN A 71 23.61 -8.33 6.10
C ASN A 71 22.34 -9.18 5.96
N MET A 72 21.18 -8.56 5.92
CA MET A 72 19.91 -9.28 5.82
C MET A 72 19.26 -9.02 4.46
N TRP A 73 19.05 -10.12 3.70
CA TRP A 73 18.21 -10.06 2.54
C TRP A 73 16.75 -9.99 2.99
N TYR A 74 16.14 -8.83 2.87
CA TYR A 74 14.74 -8.58 3.16
C TYR A 74 14.19 -7.60 2.14
N GLN A 75 13.11 -7.99 1.49
CA GLN A 75 12.33 -7.11 0.64
C GLN A 75 10.93 -6.97 1.22
N GLY A 76 10.66 -5.81 1.77
CA GLY A 76 9.35 -5.48 2.33
C GLY A 76 8.29 -5.36 1.23
N THR A 77 7.06 -5.65 1.60
CA THR A 77 5.90 -5.43 0.73
C THR A 77 5.81 -3.97 0.33
N GLY A 78 5.72 -3.66 -0.97
CA GLY A 78 5.55 -2.30 -1.48
C GLY A 78 6.74 -1.36 -1.23
N GLU A 79 7.94 -1.88 -0.89
CA GLU A 79 9.12 -1.03 -0.72
C GLU A 79 9.50 -0.36 -2.05
N GLY A 80 9.71 0.96 -1.99
CA GLY A 80 10.07 1.77 -3.16
C GLY A 80 8.97 1.94 -4.21
N ASN A 81 7.74 1.47 -3.95
CA ASN A 81 6.61 1.74 -4.83
C ASN A 81 6.32 3.25 -4.91
N VAL A 82 6.07 3.72 -6.13
CA VAL A 82 5.45 5.03 -6.38
C VAL A 82 4.20 4.80 -7.22
N VAL A 83 3.04 5.15 -6.68
CA VAL A 83 1.74 4.90 -7.31
C VAL A 83 1.10 6.23 -7.66
N TYR A 84 0.91 6.48 -8.95
CA TYR A 84 0.10 7.58 -9.47
C TYR A 84 -1.24 7.03 -9.93
N ASN A 85 -2.34 7.66 -9.52
CA ASN A 85 -3.68 7.33 -9.99
C ASN A 85 -4.30 8.54 -10.70
N ASP A 86 -4.95 8.25 -11.82
CA ASP A 86 -5.87 9.13 -12.52
C ASP A 86 -7.28 8.52 -12.37
N TYR A 87 -8.07 9.10 -11.49
CA TYR A 87 -9.42 8.60 -11.19
C TYR A 87 -10.41 8.92 -12.29
N ALA A 88 -10.18 10.01 -13.05
CA ALA A 88 -11.03 10.41 -14.16
C ALA A 88 -10.87 9.44 -15.35
N LEU A 89 -9.65 9.01 -15.64
CA LEU A 89 -9.36 8.03 -16.69
C LEU A 89 -9.48 6.58 -16.22
N GLY A 90 -9.58 6.34 -14.90
CA GLY A 90 -9.59 5.00 -14.33
C GLY A 90 -8.26 4.26 -14.51
N GLN A 91 -7.14 4.98 -14.50
CA GLN A 91 -5.79 4.47 -14.78
C GLN A 91 -4.86 4.63 -13.59
N THR A 92 -3.89 3.73 -13.50
CA THR A 92 -2.77 3.82 -12.54
C THR A 92 -1.44 3.65 -13.26
N ILE A 93 -0.45 4.42 -12.82
CA ILE A 93 0.95 4.25 -13.23
C ILE A 93 1.76 3.99 -11.97
N THR A 94 2.27 2.76 -11.86
CA THR A 94 3.06 2.33 -10.70
C THR A 94 4.49 2.07 -11.10
N LYS A 95 5.43 2.77 -10.47
CA LYS A 95 6.84 2.41 -10.48
C LYS A 95 7.05 1.40 -9.36
N LYS A 96 7.53 0.21 -9.72
CA LYS A 96 7.69 -0.92 -8.80
C LYS A 96 9.06 -1.56 -8.97
N PRO A 97 9.89 -1.56 -7.92
CA PRO A 97 11.11 -2.36 -7.89
C PRO A 97 10.76 -3.85 -7.77
N VAL A 98 11.30 -4.69 -8.65
CA VAL A 98 11.13 -6.14 -8.65
C VAL A 98 12.48 -6.79 -8.89
N ALA A 99 13.05 -7.44 -7.90
CA ALA A 99 14.42 -7.94 -7.92
C ALA A 99 15.42 -6.83 -8.31
N GLU A 100 16.19 -7.01 -9.37
CA GLU A 100 17.18 -6.03 -9.84
C GLU A 100 16.62 -5.04 -10.89
N GLU A 101 15.32 -5.18 -11.24
CA GLU A 101 14.67 -4.35 -12.26
C GLU A 101 13.63 -3.42 -11.65
N THR A 102 13.45 -2.25 -12.26
CA THR A 102 12.34 -1.36 -11.94
C THR A 102 11.32 -1.37 -13.07
N PHE A 103 10.12 -1.79 -12.76
CA PHE A 103 8.99 -1.78 -13.71
C PHE A 103 8.22 -0.47 -13.60
N LEU A 104 7.76 0.01 -14.76
CA LEU A 104 6.78 1.07 -14.88
C LEU A 104 5.49 0.45 -15.41
N ILE A 105 4.57 0.17 -14.50
CA ILE A 105 3.33 -0.54 -14.78
C ILE A 105 2.26 0.51 -15.11
N ASN A 106 1.70 0.44 -16.32
CA ASN A 106 0.55 1.23 -16.72
C ASN A 106 -0.63 0.29 -16.92
N ASP A 107 -1.67 0.47 -16.10
CA ASP A 107 -2.82 -0.41 -16.07
C ASP A 107 -4.10 0.35 -15.64
N SER A 108 -5.23 -0.33 -15.69
CA SER A 108 -6.47 0.16 -15.06
C SER A 108 -6.35 0.16 -13.54
N LEU A 109 -7.11 1.02 -12.88
CA LEU A 109 -7.24 1.01 -11.42
C LEU A 109 -7.67 -0.38 -10.94
N THR A 110 -7.05 -0.87 -9.87
CA THR A 110 -7.33 -2.19 -9.30
C THR A 110 -8.77 -2.27 -8.80
N LYS A 111 -9.55 -3.22 -9.30
CA LYS A 111 -10.91 -3.43 -8.83
C LYS A 111 -10.90 -4.15 -7.49
N ILE A 112 -11.41 -3.49 -6.45
CA ILE A 112 -11.53 -4.05 -5.10
C ILE A 112 -13.01 -4.17 -4.76
N ARG A 113 -13.42 -5.37 -4.36
CA ARG A 113 -14.79 -5.58 -3.87
C ARG A 113 -14.82 -5.33 -2.37
N TRP A 114 -15.54 -4.30 -1.95
CA TRP A 114 -15.63 -3.89 -0.56
C TRP A 114 -16.89 -4.40 0.11
N LYS A 115 -16.73 -4.90 1.34
CA LYS A 115 -17.80 -5.16 2.29
C LYS A 115 -17.64 -4.21 3.47
N LEU A 116 -18.58 -3.30 3.63
CA LEU A 116 -18.60 -2.37 4.77
C LEU A 116 -18.98 -3.12 6.04
N THR A 117 -18.41 -2.72 7.18
CA THR A 117 -18.72 -3.25 8.50
C THR A 117 -19.16 -2.13 9.43
N ASN A 118 -19.63 -2.49 10.63
CA ASN A 118 -20.03 -1.52 11.66
C ASN A 118 -18.88 -1.16 12.62
N ASP A 119 -17.70 -1.77 12.42
CA ASP A 119 -16.55 -1.46 13.27
C ASP A 119 -16.04 -0.06 12.96
N THR A 120 -15.67 0.68 14.00
CA THR A 120 -15.11 2.02 13.88
C THR A 120 -13.80 2.15 14.63
N ARG A 121 -12.96 3.10 14.22
CA ARG A 121 -11.70 3.43 14.89
C ARG A 121 -11.32 4.87 14.59
N THR A 122 -10.84 5.61 15.58
CA THR A 122 -10.26 6.95 15.35
C THR A 122 -8.80 6.80 14.88
N ILE A 123 -8.45 7.45 13.75
CA ILE A 123 -7.10 7.46 13.17
C ILE A 123 -6.76 8.89 12.77
N ALA A 124 -5.62 9.40 13.25
CA ALA A 124 -5.16 10.76 12.99
C ALA A 124 -6.23 11.85 13.28
N GLY A 125 -7.10 11.60 14.28
CA GLY A 125 -8.17 12.51 14.67
C GLY A 125 -9.49 12.38 13.91
N TYR A 126 -9.57 11.48 12.91
CA TYR A 126 -10.78 11.23 12.12
C TYR A 126 -11.50 9.95 12.56
N ASP A 127 -12.82 9.97 12.56
CA ASP A 127 -13.61 8.77 12.78
C ASP A 127 -13.66 7.95 11.49
N CYS A 128 -13.13 6.73 11.57
CA CYS A 128 -13.00 5.83 10.44
C CYS A 128 -13.90 4.61 10.60
N LYS A 129 -14.55 4.22 9.51
CA LYS A 129 -15.35 3.00 9.38
C LYS A 129 -14.49 1.90 8.76
N LYS A 130 -14.65 0.66 9.20
CA LYS A 130 -13.91 -0.47 8.66
C LYS A 130 -14.62 -1.05 7.44
N ALA A 131 -13.83 -1.42 6.44
CA ALA A 131 -14.26 -2.21 5.30
C ALA A 131 -13.31 -3.39 5.09
N ILE A 132 -13.84 -4.49 4.57
CA ILE A 132 -13.07 -5.67 4.17
C ILE A 132 -13.09 -5.73 2.66
N GLY A 133 -11.92 -5.80 2.04
CA GLY A 133 -11.75 -5.88 0.61
C GLY A 133 -11.00 -7.13 0.18
N PHE A 134 -11.16 -7.49 -1.10
CA PHE A 134 -10.40 -8.57 -1.73
C PHE A 134 -9.75 -8.04 -3.01
N ILE A 135 -8.42 -8.16 -3.08
CA ILE A 135 -7.63 -7.87 -4.28
C ILE A 135 -7.42 -9.19 -5.02
N ASP A 136 -7.76 -9.22 -6.33
CA ASP A 136 -7.69 -10.41 -7.19
C ASP A 136 -8.37 -11.65 -6.56
N ASP A 137 -9.44 -11.45 -5.79
CA ASP A 137 -10.21 -12.47 -5.06
C ASP A 137 -9.43 -13.33 -4.07
N THR A 138 -8.14 -13.06 -3.86
CA THR A 138 -7.21 -13.89 -3.10
C THR A 138 -6.58 -13.20 -1.90
N LEU A 139 -6.34 -11.89 -1.98
CA LEU A 139 -5.69 -11.13 -0.92
C LEU A 139 -6.72 -10.30 -0.15
N ALA A 140 -7.06 -10.75 1.05
CA ALA A 140 -7.93 -10.00 1.94
C ALA A 140 -7.20 -8.79 2.52
N VAL A 141 -7.86 -7.62 2.51
CA VAL A 141 -7.38 -6.38 3.09
C VAL A 141 -8.44 -5.79 4.02
N PHE A 142 -8.01 -5.15 5.09
CA PHE A 142 -8.85 -4.40 6.01
C PHE A 142 -8.53 -2.92 5.87
N ALA A 143 -9.49 -2.13 5.41
CA ALA A 143 -9.35 -0.68 5.30
C ALA A 143 -10.18 0.02 6.37
N PHE A 144 -9.63 1.11 6.91
CA PHE A 144 -10.32 2.07 7.76
C PHE A 144 -10.39 3.38 6.98
N TYR A 145 -11.59 3.81 6.62
CA TYR A 145 -11.82 5.02 5.81
C TYR A 145 -12.70 6.02 6.55
N THR A 146 -12.48 7.29 6.27
CA THR A 146 -13.32 8.38 6.76
C THR A 146 -14.10 9.01 5.63
N ASP A 147 -15.39 9.25 5.84
CA ASP A 147 -16.26 10.01 4.93
C ASP A 147 -16.24 11.53 5.20
N GLU A 148 -15.43 12.00 6.16
CA GLU A 148 -15.14 13.41 6.36
C GLU A 148 -14.23 13.98 5.25
N ILE A 149 -13.43 13.12 4.58
CA ILE A 149 -12.59 13.47 3.44
C ILE A 149 -13.12 12.74 2.21
N LEU A 150 -13.83 13.46 1.33
CA LEU A 150 -14.52 12.89 0.17
C LEU A 150 -13.62 12.56 -1.03
N ILE A 151 -12.30 12.55 -0.83
CA ILE A 151 -11.32 12.12 -1.82
C ILE A 151 -11.15 10.62 -1.68
N THR A 152 -11.40 9.85 -2.76
CA THR A 152 -11.13 8.42 -2.76
C THR A 152 -9.64 8.17 -2.90
N GLY A 153 -9.11 7.20 -2.14
CA GLY A 153 -7.70 6.84 -2.21
C GLY A 153 -7.17 6.33 -0.89
N GLY A 154 -5.88 6.00 -0.87
CA GLY A 154 -5.19 5.46 0.29
C GLY A 154 -3.80 4.95 -0.03
N PRO A 155 -3.17 4.20 0.90
CA PRO A 155 -1.87 3.57 0.68
C PRO A 155 -1.89 2.63 -0.52
N GLU A 156 -0.77 2.56 -1.24
CA GLU A 156 -0.58 1.73 -2.43
C GLU A 156 -1.63 2.08 -3.50
N SER A 157 -2.29 1.09 -4.07
CA SER A 157 -3.37 1.28 -5.07
C SER A 157 -4.77 1.17 -4.46
N ILE A 158 -4.91 1.31 -3.14
CA ILE A 158 -6.20 1.15 -2.45
C ILE A 158 -7.11 2.35 -2.70
N HIS A 159 -8.30 2.08 -3.23
CA HIS A 159 -9.31 3.10 -3.54
C HIS A 159 -10.74 2.47 -3.61
N GLY A 160 -11.73 3.27 -3.95
CA GLY A 160 -13.11 2.82 -4.23
C GLY A 160 -14.00 2.72 -2.99
N LEU A 161 -13.56 3.21 -1.82
CA LEU A 161 -14.40 3.46 -0.66
C LEU A 161 -14.98 4.88 -0.74
N PRO A 162 -16.11 5.14 -0.05
CA PRO A 162 -16.74 6.47 -0.07
C PRO A 162 -16.03 7.43 0.89
N GLY A 163 -14.73 7.68 0.63
CA GLY A 163 -13.86 8.54 1.41
C GLY A 163 -12.41 8.05 1.45
N MET A 164 -11.60 8.75 2.23
CA MET A 164 -10.16 8.54 2.33
C MET A 164 -9.81 7.39 3.27
N VAL A 165 -8.97 6.47 2.80
CA VAL A 165 -8.42 5.37 3.61
C VAL A 165 -7.26 5.89 4.46
N LEU A 166 -7.45 5.91 5.78
CA LEU A 166 -6.44 6.33 6.76
C LEU A 166 -5.75 5.15 7.46
N GLY A 167 -6.29 3.95 7.31
CA GLY A 167 -5.69 2.73 7.84
C GLY A 167 -5.86 1.57 6.89
N LEU A 168 -4.81 0.76 6.71
CA LEU A 168 -4.81 -0.45 5.90
C LEU A 168 -4.10 -1.56 6.65
N GLY A 169 -4.69 -2.74 6.69
CA GLY A 169 -4.07 -3.95 7.21
C GLY A 169 -4.15 -5.07 6.17
N VAL A 170 -3.05 -5.77 5.96
CA VAL A 170 -2.95 -6.91 5.05
C VAL A 170 -2.37 -8.10 5.81
N PRO A 171 -3.22 -8.93 6.46
CA PRO A 171 -2.78 -9.98 7.38
C PRO A 171 -1.80 -10.97 6.75
N ARG A 172 -2.05 -11.43 5.53
CA ARG A 172 -1.16 -12.39 4.83
C ARG A 172 0.23 -11.82 4.52
N LEU A 173 0.40 -10.50 4.58
CA LEU A 173 1.70 -9.83 4.40
C LEU A 173 2.30 -9.39 5.73
N HIS A 174 1.60 -9.64 6.85
CA HIS A 174 1.96 -9.12 8.17
C HIS A 174 2.28 -7.63 8.14
N ALA A 175 1.53 -6.87 7.33
CA ALA A 175 1.78 -5.47 7.06
C ALA A 175 0.57 -4.60 7.40
N SER A 176 0.83 -3.41 7.90
CA SER A 176 -0.18 -2.39 8.16
C SER A 176 0.35 -1.00 7.86
N TRP A 177 -0.54 -0.12 7.42
CA TRP A 177 -0.31 1.30 7.17
C TRP A 177 -1.30 2.09 7.99
N PHE A 178 -0.84 3.08 8.74
CA PHE A 178 -1.72 4.00 9.47
C PHE A 178 -1.28 5.43 9.24
N ALA A 179 -2.27 6.30 8.97
CA ALA A 179 -2.04 7.74 8.89
C ALA A 179 -1.56 8.26 10.23
N THR A 180 -0.46 9.00 10.20
CA THR A 180 0.11 9.70 11.37
C THR A 180 -0.22 11.19 11.34
N LYS A 181 -0.44 11.74 10.13
CA LYS A 181 -0.77 13.15 9.93
C LYS A 181 -1.66 13.31 8.71
N VAL A 182 -2.64 14.21 8.79
CA VAL A 182 -3.53 14.61 7.70
C VAL A 182 -3.52 16.13 7.57
N GLU A 183 -3.27 16.61 6.36
CA GLU A 183 -3.27 18.03 6.01
C GLU A 183 -4.26 18.26 4.87
N THR A 184 -5.21 19.18 5.06
CA THR A 184 -6.26 19.49 4.08
C THR A 184 -6.16 20.92 3.55
N ASN A 185 -5.25 21.73 4.10
CA ASN A 185 -5.04 23.11 3.71
C ASN A 185 -3.64 23.30 3.12
N GLY A 186 -3.51 24.09 2.06
CA GLY A 186 -2.21 24.42 1.45
C GLY A 186 -1.50 23.24 0.81
N VAL A 187 -2.23 22.21 0.38
CA VAL A 187 -1.68 20.97 -0.18
C VAL A 187 -1.00 21.25 -1.53
N PRO A 188 0.28 20.87 -1.71
CA PRO A 188 1.03 21.13 -2.94
C PRO A 188 0.69 20.14 -4.05
N LEU A 189 -0.26 20.44 -4.92
CA LEU A 189 -0.68 19.56 -6.01
C LEU A 189 0.32 19.48 -7.19
N ALA A 190 1.23 20.42 -7.32
CA ALA A 190 2.20 20.46 -8.42
C ALA A 190 3.13 19.22 -8.47
N GLY A 191 3.25 18.49 -7.37
CA GLY A 191 4.04 17.26 -7.27
C GLY A 191 3.31 15.98 -7.71
N ILE A 192 2.02 16.05 -8.05
CA ILE A 192 1.24 14.89 -8.50
C ILE A 192 1.53 14.64 -9.99
N LYS A 193 2.56 13.83 -10.25
CA LYS A 193 2.98 13.47 -11.61
C LYS A 193 3.38 12.00 -11.65
N PRO A 194 3.03 11.27 -12.72
CA PRO A 194 3.46 9.90 -12.87
C PRO A 194 4.98 9.80 -13.05
N GLU A 195 5.56 8.71 -12.57
CA GLU A 195 6.92 8.33 -12.87
C GLU A 195 7.05 7.96 -14.36
N THR A 196 8.24 8.21 -14.92
CA THR A 196 8.50 7.97 -16.34
C THR A 196 9.64 6.99 -16.59
N LYS A 197 10.43 6.67 -15.54
CA LYS A 197 11.61 5.79 -15.63
C LYS A 197 11.28 4.38 -15.15
N GLY A 198 11.65 3.39 -15.96
CA GLY A 198 11.46 1.98 -15.68
C GLY A 198 11.11 1.21 -16.95
N ARG A 199 11.16 -0.12 -16.87
CA ARG A 199 10.72 -1.02 -17.93
C ARG A 199 9.20 -0.96 -18.04
N LYS A 200 8.68 -0.44 -19.15
CA LYS A 200 7.23 -0.37 -19.39
C LYS A 200 6.61 -1.76 -19.39
N SER A 201 5.56 -1.95 -18.63
CA SER A 201 4.87 -3.24 -18.49
C SER A 201 3.40 -3.03 -18.12
N THR A 202 2.62 -4.10 -18.22
CA THR A 202 1.34 -4.24 -17.51
C THR A 202 1.56 -5.04 -16.23
N ARG A 203 0.60 -5.00 -15.31
CA ARG A 203 0.63 -5.82 -14.09
C ARG A 203 0.75 -7.30 -14.40
N GLY A 204 -0.04 -7.81 -15.37
CA GLY A 204 0.00 -9.20 -15.78
C GLY A 204 1.37 -9.61 -16.33
N ALA A 205 1.98 -8.80 -17.19
CA ALA A 205 3.30 -9.09 -17.77
C ALA A 205 4.42 -9.04 -16.70
N MET A 206 4.36 -8.10 -15.76
CA MET A 206 5.30 -8.03 -14.65
C MET A 206 5.16 -9.27 -13.74
N MET A 207 3.91 -9.66 -13.38
CA MET A 207 3.67 -10.86 -12.59
C MET A 207 4.15 -12.14 -13.27
N ALA A 208 3.98 -12.26 -14.59
CA ALA A 208 4.51 -13.39 -15.36
C ALA A 208 6.05 -13.44 -15.35
N THR A 209 6.70 -12.27 -15.39
CA THR A 209 8.16 -12.17 -15.23
C THR A 209 8.59 -12.64 -13.84
N LEU A 210 7.89 -12.17 -12.80
CA LEU A 210 8.14 -12.58 -11.41
C LEU A 210 7.93 -14.10 -11.22
N ASP A 211 6.84 -14.65 -11.77
CA ASP A 211 6.54 -16.09 -11.70
C ASP A 211 7.66 -16.92 -12.33
N ASN A 212 8.26 -16.43 -13.43
CA ASN A 212 9.43 -17.05 -14.05
C ASN A 212 10.68 -17.01 -13.14
N ILE A 213 10.92 -15.90 -12.45
CA ILE A 213 12.04 -15.78 -11.50
C ILE A 213 11.84 -16.75 -10.33
N LEU A 214 10.62 -16.85 -9.83
CA LEU A 214 10.29 -17.61 -8.62
C LEU A 214 9.95 -19.08 -8.87
N LYS A 215 9.87 -19.55 -10.13
CA LYS A 215 9.41 -20.91 -10.48
C LYS A 215 10.14 -22.07 -9.77
N ASN A 216 11.42 -21.86 -9.46
CA ASN A 216 12.25 -22.87 -8.81
C ASN A 216 12.33 -22.70 -7.27
N TRP A 217 11.60 -21.73 -6.70
CA TRP A 217 11.64 -21.40 -5.28
C TRP A 217 10.61 -22.19 -4.44
N GLY A 218 9.80 -23.06 -5.06
CA GLY A 218 8.79 -23.85 -4.37
C GLY A 218 7.83 -23.00 -3.52
N LYS A 219 7.61 -23.42 -2.26
CA LYS A 219 6.73 -22.70 -1.32
C LYS A 219 7.18 -21.25 -1.04
N TYR A 220 8.49 -20.98 -1.10
CA TYR A 220 9.04 -19.65 -0.88
C TYR A 220 8.67 -18.69 -2.01
N GLY A 221 8.64 -19.18 -3.26
CA GLY A 221 8.22 -18.39 -4.40
C GLY A 221 6.78 -17.89 -4.29
N SER A 222 5.87 -18.75 -3.87
CA SER A 222 4.46 -18.37 -3.70
C SER A 222 4.26 -17.32 -2.61
N ALA A 223 4.98 -17.42 -1.49
CA ALA A 223 4.92 -16.43 -0.43
C ALA A 223 5.57 -15.10 -0.85
N MET A 224 6.72 -15.17 -1.55
CA MET A 224 7.44 -14.00 -2.06
C MET A 224 6.60 -13.21 -3.07
N ARG A 225 5.87 -13.93 -3.95
CA ARG A 225 4.98 -13.35 -4.95
C ARG A 225 3.95 -12.40 -4.35
N LEU A 226 3.45 -12.69 -3.16
CA LEU A 226 2.44 -11.86 -2.48
C LEU A 226 2.94 -10.45 -2.15
N ASN A 227 4.25 -10.26 -1.92
CA ASN A 227 4.83 -8.95 -1.65
C ASN A 227 4.69 -7.97 -2.82
N TYR A 228 4.40 -8.49 -4.02
CA TYR A 228 4.30 -7.70 -5.25
C TYR A 228 2.85 -7.50 -5.74
N VAL A 229 1.86 -8.00 -5.01
CA VAL A 229 0.44 -7.87 -5.39
C VAL A 229 -0.10 -6.44 -5.18
N LEU A 230 0.42 -5.73 -4.15
CA LEU A 230 0.07 -4.32 -3.86
C LEU A 230 0.81 -3.38 -4.77
#